data_27b3bedb7837ffe6984b3acf4532888d
#
_entry.id   27b3bedb7837ffe6984b3acf4532888d
#
_cell.length_a   1.000
_cell.length_b   1.000
_cell.length_c   1.000
_cell.angle_alpha   90.00
_cell.angle_beta   90.00
_cell.angle_gamma   90.00
#
_symmetry.space_group_name_H-M   'P 1'
#
loop_
_entity.id
_entity.type
_entity.pdbx_description
1 polymer ?
#
loop_
_entity_poly.entity_id
_entity_poly.type
_entity_poly.pdbx_seq_one_letter_code
_entity_poly.pdbx_strand_id
1 'polypeptide(L)'
;MEFTNICGITTFMTVGFQPNASASKVHHILIYGCAFPGKSLRDSPKLVWECGEMNMGNNDPSAKESTYDHGPVCAPGGRSTILFGWALDAPAIELPPKVGFKIGGNSGLYYLVLQVHYGDTSIFKRNPEITDDSGINLEVVSGPNSGITKSAGIYLLLSYGYVRMGTSKHSMECMIQEDKVIHPFRFRTHTHKLGTRVAAYRKPADDPTREILIGEHSPQEPQMFYPVADSGMTIRQGDRIYAYCDYNNTRDHIVYIGATGNDEMCNYYMMYWTDGELLNSHECMAYNS
;
A
#
# COMPACT_ATOMS: atom_id res chain seq x y z
N MET A 1 9.16 -4.92 19.54
CA MET A 1 8.56 -5.92 18.61
C MET A 1 9.72 -6.68 18.00
N GLU A 2 9.89 -7.95 18.31
CA GLU A 2 10.90 -8.77 17.66
C GLU A 2 10.48 -9.03 16.23
N PHE A 3 11.15 -8.40 15.28
CA PHE A 3 11.07 -8.82 13.88
C PHE A 3 11.84 -10.13 13.76
N THR A 4 11.12 -11.23 13.80
CA THR A 4 11.71 -12.53 13.51
C THR A 4 12.18 -12.52 12.07
N ASN A 5 13.48 -12.59 11.88
CA ASN A 5 14.10 -12.82 10.58
C ASN A 5 13.63 -14.21 10.11
N ILE A 6 12.59 -14.24 9.26
CA ILE A 6 12.09 -15.48 8.66
C ILE A 6 13.02 -15.81 7.48
N CYS A 7 14.31 -15.85 7.75
CA CYS A 7 15.32 -16.37 6.84
C CYS A 7 15.29 -17.89 6.95
N GLY A 8 14.54 -18.53 6.08
CA GLY A 8 14.48 -19.99 6.01
C GLY A 8 13.48 -20.41 4.92
N ILE A 9 13.62 -21.63 4.49
CA ILE A 9 12.83 -22.33 3.47
C ILE A 9 11.31 -22.34 3.80
N THR A 10 10.92 -21.88 4.99
CA THR A 10 9.53 -21.91 5.48
C THR A 10 8.70 -20.80 4.85
N THR A 11 7.72 -21.21 4.08
CA THR A 11 6.67 -20.31 3.53
C THR A 11 5.54 -20.21 4.53
N PHE A 12 5.05 -18.99 4.77
CA PHE A 12 3.79 -18.78 5.48
C PHE A 12 2.85 -17.88 4.65
N MET A 13 1.57 -17.95 4.98
CA MET A 13 0.52 -17.16 4.35
C MET A 13 -0.09 -16.24 5.39
N THR A 14 -0.10 -14.92 5.13
CA THR A 14 -0.86 -13.97 5.93
C THR A 14 -2.30 -13.95 5.41
N VAL A 15 -3.25 -14.22 6.31
CA VAL A 15 -4.67 -14.36 5.99
C VAL A 15 -5.54 -13.29 6.64
N GLY A 16 -4.98 -12.49 7.56
CA GLY A 16 -5.69 -11.41 8.24
C GLY A 16 -4.75 -10.38 8.87
N PHE A 17 -5.30 -9.19 9.10
CA PHE A 17 -4.62 -8.04 9.70
C PHE A 17 -5.52 -7.45 10.79
N GLN A 18 -5.05 -7.45 12.04
CA GLN A 18 -5.78 -6.92 13.18
C GLN A 18 -5.02 -5.74 13.78
N PRO A 19 -5.48 -4.50 13.56
CA PRO A 19 -4.84 -3.31 14.11
C PRO A 19 -4.90 -3.30 15.64
N ASN A 20 -3.79 -2.96 16.27
CA ASN A 20 -3.67 -2.53 17.66
C ASN A 20 -3.13 -1.10 17.65
N ALA A 21 -3.96 -0.14 17.29
CA ALA A 21 -3.56 1.25 17.14
C ALA A 21 -4.77 2.18 17.35
N SER A 22 -4.49 3.44 17.66
CA SER A 22 -5.51 4.48 17.81
C SER A 22 -5.12 5.74 17.05
N ALA A 23 -6.09 6.34 16.35
CA ALA A 23 -5.94 7.60 15.63
C ALA A 23 -5.54 8.78 16.54
N SER A 24 -5.71 8.65 17.86
CA SER A 24 -5.25 9.64 18.84
C SER A 24 -3.72 9.71 18.97
N LYS A 25 -3.01 8.65 18.56
CA LYS A 25 -1.53 8.56 18.62
C LYS A 25 -0.92 8.43 17.23
N VAL A 26 -1.45 7.55 16.42
CA VAL A 26 -0.89 7.17 15.11
C VAL A 26 -1.76 7.70 13.99
N HIS A 27 -1.14 8.38 13.02
CA HIS A 27 -1.83 8.87 11.84
C HIS A 27 -2.14 7.74 10.85
N HIS A 28 -1.12 6.92 10.53
CA HIS A 28 -1.32 5.70 9.75
C HIS A 28 -0.21 4.67 10.00
N ILE A 29 -0.51 3.42 9.64
CA ILE A 29 0.44 2.30 9.66
C ILE A 29 0.40 1.63 8.29
N LEU A 30 1.56 1.29 7.73
CA LEU A 30 1.70 0.48 6.54
C LEU A 30 2.53 -0.77 6.84
N ILE A 31 2.13 -1.91 6.27
CA ILE A 31 2.95 -3.12 6.25
C ILE A 31 3.47 -3.32 4.84
N TYR A 32 4.78 -3.39 4.73
CA TYR A 32 5.47 -3.71 3.50
C TYR A 32 5.98 -5.14 3.52
N GLY A 33 5.84 -5.82 2.39
CA GLY A 33 6.62 -7.00 2.05
C GLY A 33 7.86 -6.56 1.28
N CYS A 34 9.03 -6.93 1.75
CA CYS A 34 10.32 -6.58 1.14
C CYS A 34 11.11 -7.84 0.78
N ALA A 35 11.83 -7.81 -0.35
CA ALA A 35 12.88 -8.79 -0.61
C ALA A 35 14.04 -8.59 0.38
N PHE A 36 14.38 -7.32 0.65
CA PHE A 36 15.36 -6.91 1.65
C PHE A 36 14.83 -5.69 2.40
N PRO A 37 14.99 -5.60 3.73
CA PRO A 37 14.61 -4.42 4.49
C PRO A 37 15.57 -3.27 4.20
N GLY A 38 15.14 -2.03 4.39
CA GLY A 38 15.99 -0.85 4.19
C GLY A 38 17.20 -0.77 5.12
N LYS A 39 17.07 -1.38 6.31
CA LYS A 39 18.15 -1.55 7.28
C LYS A 39 18.20 -2.99 7.79
N SER A 40 19.39 -3.51 8.01
CA SER A 40 19.63 -4.79 8.64
C SER A 40 20.02 -4.64 10.12
N LEU A 41 20.07 -5.74 10.86
CA LEU A 41 20.61 -5.76 12.24
C LEU A 41 22.02 -5.17 12.34
N ARG A 42 22.82 -5.29 11.27
CA ARG A 42 24.16 -4.74 11.21
C ARG A 42 24.15 -3.22 11.14
N ASP A 43 23.22 -2.66 10.36
CA ASP A 43 23.15 -1.23 10.06
C ASP A 43 22.30 -0.49 11.09
N SER A 44 21.33 -1.17 11.71
CA SER A 44 20.49 -0.65 12.79
C SER A 44 20.21 -1.78 13.79
N PRO A 45 21.01 -1.89 14.87
CA PRO A 45 20.92 -3.02 15.82
C PRO A 45 19.57 -3.14 16.52
N LYS A 46 18.81 -2.04 16.62
CA LYS A 46 17.45 -2.04 17.18
C LYS A 46 16.38 -2.41 16.16
N LEU A 47 16.73 -2.56 14.87
CA LEU A 47 15.79 -2.72 13.74
C LEU A 47 14.70 -1.64 13.69
N VAL A 48 15.03 -0.44 14.18
CA VAL A 48 14.18 0.75 14.11
C VAL A 48 14.97 1.85 13.41
N TRP A 49 14.40 2.40 12.37
CA TRP A 49 15.02 3.48 11.60
C TRP A 49 13.97 4.46 11.10
N GLU A 50 14.40 5.65 10.75
CA GLU A 50 13.58 6.67 10.11
C GLU A 50 13.52 6.39 8.60
N CYS A 51 12.34 6.10 8.07
CA CYS A 51 12.18 5.78 6.65
C CYS A 51 11.50 6.90 5.85
N GLY A 52 11.23 8.05 6.49
CA GLY A 52 10.56 9.16 5.84
C GLY A 52 9.11 8.88 5.48
N GLU A 53 8.51 9.80 4.74
CA GLU A 53 7.17 9.60 4.21
C GLU A 53 7.21 8.69 2.97
N MET A 54 6.28 7.77 2.86
CA MET A 54 6.02 6.93 1.68
C MET A 54 7.28 6.37 0.98
N ASN A 55 8.22 5.80 1.75
CA ASN A 55 9.43 5.15 1.21
C ASN A 55 10.49 6.13 0.63
N MET A 56 10.43 7.40 0.98
CA MET A 56 11.47 8.37 0.61
C MET A 56 12.68 8.25 1.55
N GLY A 57 13.77 7.69 1.05
CA GLY A 57 15.06 7.72 1.75
C GLY A 57 15.55 9.16 2.05
N ASN A 58 16.78 9.29 2.43
CA ASN A 58 17.58 10.39 2.98
C ASN A 58 17.30 11.87 2.58
N ASN A 59 16.24 12.20 1.85
CA ASN A 59 15.99 13.54 1.33
C ASN A 59 14.91 14.33 2.12
N ASP A 60 14.41 13.79 3.25
CA ASP A 60 13.46 14.52 4.08
C ASP A 60 14.19 15.57 4.92
N PRO A 61 13.84 16.88 4.81
CA PRO A 61 14.45 17.92 5.62
C PRO A 61 14.22 17.75 7.13
N SER A 62 13.14 17.07 7.55
CA SER A 62 12.83 16.78 8.97
C SER A 62 13.74 15.72 9.57
N ALA A 63 14.41 14.94 8.73
CA ALA A 63 15.33 13.88 9.11
C ALA A 63 16.55 14.37 9.91
N LYS A 64 16.85 15.65 9.90
CA LYS A 64 18.03 16.22 10.57
C LYS A 64 17.97 16.22 12.11
N GLU A 65 16.79 16.02 12.69
CA GLU A 65 16.61 16.04 14.16
C GLU A 65 16.46 14.64 14.77
N SER A 66 16.41 13.58 13.95
CA SER A 66 16.22 12.22 14.42
C SER A 66 17.52 11.62 14.97
N THR A 67 17.41 10.91 16.09
CA THR A 67 18.49 10.10 16.66
C THR A 67 18.57 8.69 16.09
N TYR A 68 17.67 8.35 15.17
CA TYR A 68 17.64 7.05 14.49
C TYR A 68 18.39 7.10 13.17
N ASP A 69 18.87 5.95 12.74
CA ASP A 69 19.42 5.78 11.39
C ASP A 69 18.35 6.05 10.33
N HIS A 70 18.75 6.63 9.20
CA HIS A 70 17.86 6.89 8.08
C HIS A 70 18.04 5.84 6.99
N GLY A 71 16.95 5.48 6.34
CA GLY A 71 16.97 4.55 5.22
C GLY A 71 15.58 4.33 4.61
N PRO A 72 15.50 3.71 3.41
CA PRO A 72 14.21 3.38 2.81
C PRO A 72 13.50 2.29 3.64
N VAL A 73 12.21 2.08 3.40
CA VAL A 73 11.46 0.97 4.01
C VAL A 73 12.00 -0.38 3.53
N CYS A 74 12.10 -0.56 2.21
CA CYS A 74 12.75 -1.71 1.59
C CYS A 74 14.03 -1.25 0.89
N ALA A 75 15.06 -2.08 0.87
CA ALA A 75 16.27 -1.82 0.11
C ALA A 75 15.99 -1.79 -1.40
N PRO A 76 16.68 -0.93 -2.17
CA PRO A 76 16.51 -0.85 -3.61
C PRO A 76 16.97 -2.15 -4.31
N GLY A 77 16.41 -2.41 -5.48
CA GLY A 77 16.79 -3.55 -6.34
C GLY A 77 16.12 -4.88 -5.99
N GLY A 78 15.26 -4.92 -4.97
CA GLY A 78 14.44 -6.08 -4.63
C GLY A 78 12.95 -5.80 -4.76
N ARG A 79 12.14 -6.86 -4.73
CA ARG A 79 10.68 -6.74 -4.70
C ARG A 79 10.24 -6.00 -3.43
N SER A 80 9.34 -5.03 -3.61
CA SER A 80 8.72 -4.26 -2.53
C SER A 80 7.23 -4.10 -2.86
N THR A 81 6.35 -4.28 -1.88
CA THR A 81 4.91 -4.05 -2.04
C THR A 81 4.28 -3.70 -0.71
N ILE A 82 3.25 -2.85 -0.73
CA ILE A 82 2.41 -2.61 0.44
C ILE A 82 1.42 -3.77 0.54
N LEU A 83 1.40 -4.47 1.68
CA LEU A 83 0.47 -5.56 1.94
C LEU A 83 -0.78 -5.10 2.67
N PHE A 84 -0.63 -4.08 3.52
CA PHE A 84 -1.72 -3.56 4.33
C PHE A 84 -1.51 -2.09 4.68
N GLY A 85 -2.61 -1.35 4.86
CA GLY A 85 -2.63 0.03 5.35
C GLY A 85 -3.77 0.24 6.32
N TRP A 86 -3.45 0.87 7.46
CA TRP A 86 -4.39 1.29 8.49
C TRP A 86 -4.31 2.81 8.68
N ALA A 87 -5.46 3.44 8.90
CA ALA A 87 -5.58 4.84 9.27
C ALA A 87 -6.93 5.08 9.96
N LEU A 88 -7.00 6.09 10.84
CA LEU A 88 -8.24 6.63 11.42
C LEU A 88 -9.16 5.53 12.00
N ASP A 89 -8.60 4.69 12.89
CA ASP A 89 -9.31 3.60 13.57
C ASP A 89 -10.00 2.59 12.63
N ALA A 90 -9.42 2.36 11.43
CA ALA A 90 -9.91 1.36 10.50
C ALA A 90 -10.01 -0.04 11.15
N PRO A 91 -11.05 -0.82 10.84
CA PRO A 91 -11.24 -2.15 11.42
C PRO A 91 -10.23 -3.17 10.91
N ALA A 92 -10.20 -4.33 11.57
CA ALA A 92 -9.48 -5.50 11.10
C ALA A 92 -9.94 -5.95 9.70
N ILE A 93 -9.03 -6.60 8.97
CA ILE A 93 -9.30 -7.18 7.67
C ILE A 93 -8.96 -8.67 7.71
N GLU A 94 -9.94 -9.49 7.34
CA GLU A 94 -9.77 -10.88 6.96
C GLU A 94 -9.77 -10.99 5.43
N LEU A 95 -8.91 -11.85 4.90
CA LEU A 95 -8.90 -12.15 3.47
C LEU A 95 -10.04 -13.12 3.12
N PRO A 96 -10.45 -13.17 1.84
CA PRO A 96 -11.45 -14.18 1.41
C PRO A 96 -11.00 -15.61 1.72
N PRO A 97 -11.94 -16.57 1.86
CA PRO A 97 -11.61 -17.95 2.17
C PRO A 97 -10.57 -18.54 1.20
N LYS A 98 -9.58 -19.23 1.77
CA LYS A 98 -8.46 -19.88 1.05
C LYS A 98 -7.47 -18.92 0.38
N VAL A 99 -7.56 -17.62 0.62
CA VAL A 99 -6.67 -16.57 0.07
C VAL A 99 -5.63 -16.18 1.11
N GLY A 100 -4.37 -16.00 0.70
CA GLY A 100 -3.32 -15.52 1.58
C GLY A 100 -2.18 -14.81 0.83
N PHE A 101 -1.55 -13.84 1.48
CA PHE A 101 -0.30 -13.25 1.02
C PHE A 101 0.86 -14.18 1.34
N LYS A 102 1.56 -14.65 0.33
CA LYS A 102 2.69 -15.55 0.46
C LYS A 102 3.96 -14.79 0.85
N ILE A 103 4.55 -15.17 1.97
CA ILE A 103 5.82 -14.64 2.47
C ILE A 103 6.81 -15.79 2.62
N GLY A 104 8.07 -15.57 2.22
CA GLY A 104 9.09 -16.62 2.19
C GLY A 104 9.01 -17.53 0.96
N GLY A 105 9.83 -18.55 0.92
CA GLY A 105 9.93 -19.47 -0.22
C GLY A 105 10.26 -18.76 -1.54
N ASN A 106 9.46 -19.01 -2.58
CA ASN A 106 9.62 -18.39 -3.91
C ASN A 106 8.76 -17.13 -4.12
N SER A 107 8.26 -16.49 -3.04
CA SER A 107 7.41 -15.28 -3.18
C SER A 107 8.18 -14.04 -3.63
N GLY A 108 9.49 -14.01 -3.44
CA GLY A 108 10.31 -12.80 -3.61
C GLY A 108 10.16 -11.79 -2.46
N LEU A 109 9.34 -12.10 -1.44
CA LEU A 109 9.15 -11.31 -0.23
C LEU A 109 9.62 -12.13 0.97
N TYR A 110 10.65 -11.66 1.66
CA TYR A 110 11.28 -12.41 2.76
C TYR A 110 11.20 -11.69 4.10
N TYR A 111 10.86 -10.40 4.07
CA TYR A 111 10.76 -9.55 5.25
C TYR A 111 9.43 -8.81 5.26
N LEU A 112 8.89 -8.63 6.45
CA LEU A 112 7.79 -7.70 6.72
C LEU A 112 8.35 -6.50 7.46
N VAL A 113 8.07 -5.31 6.95
CA VAL A 113 8.47 -4.05 7.57
C VAL A 113 7.22 -3.26 7.93
N LEU A 114 7.11 -2.93 9.21
CA LEU A 114 6.04 -2.08 9.73
C LEU A 114 6.53 -0.63 9.72
N GLN A 115 5.83 0.22 9.00
CA GLN A 115 6.01 1.67 9.05
C GLN A 115 4.87 2.28 9.90
N VAL A 116 5.24 3.03 10.92
CA VAL A 116 4.30 3.78 11.76
C VAL A 116 4.55 5.25 11.55
N HIS A 117 3.52 5.98 11.13
CA HIS A 117 3.56 7.43 10.95
C HIS A 117 2.74 8.12 12.06
N TYR A 118 3.41 8.94 12.85
CA TYR A 118 2.78 9.70 13.92
C TYR A 118 2.36 11.07 13.41
N GLY A 119 1.12 11.47 13.68
CA GLY A 119 0.62 12.81 13.31
C GLY A 119 1.15 13.91 14.22
N ASP A 120 1.24 13.62 15.54
CA ASP A 120 1.79 14.52 16.54
C ASP A 120 2.65 13.75 17.56
N THR A 121 3.93 14.05 17.59
CA THR A 121 4.88 13.44 18.53
C THR A 121 5.08 14.26 19.82
N SER A 122 4.37 15.37 19.98
CA SER A 122 4.57 16.31 21.10
C SER A 122 4.31 15.67 22.47
N ILE A 123 3.39 14.69 22.54
CA ILE A 123 3.09 13.95 23.77
C ILE A 123 4.32 13.17 24.28
N PHE A 124 5.07 12.54 23.37
CA PHE A 124 6.27 11.77 23.72
C PHE A 124 7.44 12.69 24.08
N LYS A 125 7.56 13.82 23.37
CA LYS A 125 8.60 14.84 23.67
C LYS A 125 8.40 15.49 25.05
N ARG A 126 7.15 15.74 25.45
CA ARG A 126 6.82 16.31 26.76
C ARG A 126 6.87 15.32 27.91
N ASN A 127 6.65 14.06 27.64
CA ASN A 127 6.60 12.99 28.63
C ASN A 127 7.40 11.78 28.15
N PRO A 128 8.72 11.79 28.36
CA PRO A 128 9.59 10.70 27.86
C PRO A 128 9.28 9.30 28.41
N GLU A 129 8.52 9.22 29.51
CA GLU A 129 8.06 7.95 30.09
C GLU A 129 6.89 7.32 29.34
N ILE A 130 6.21 8.09 28.46
CA ILE A 130 5.12 7.57 27.65
C ILE A 130 5.72 6.83 26.46
N THR A 131 5.32 5.57 26.32
CA THR A 131 5.66 4.72 25.17
C THR A 131 4.43 4.45 24.33
N ASP A 132 4.66 4.04 23.09
CA ASP A 132 3.61 3.57 22.18
C ASP A 132 3.84 2.10 21.82
N ASP A 133 2.77 1.33 21.87
CA ASP A 133 2.72 -0.09 21.52
C ASP A 133 1.85 -0.36 20.30
N SER A 134 1.54 0.69 19.52
CA SER A 134 0.76 0.57 18.29
C SER A 134 1.42 -0.36 17.29
N GLY A 135 0.61 -1.16 16.63
CA GLY A 135 1.06 -2.15 15.67
C GLY A 135 -0.07 -2.87 14.97
N ILE A 136 0.27 -3.92 14.23
CA ILE A 136 -0.68 -4.77 13.53
C ILE A 136 -0.38 -6.24 13.91
N ASN A 137 -1.38 -6.93 14.45
CA ASN A 137 -1.31 -8.37 14.63
C ASN A 137 -1.62 -9.04 13.28
N LEU A 138 -0.79 -9.99 12.89
CA LEU A 138 -0.96 -10.75 11.65
C LEU A 138 -1.54 -12.12 11.96
N GLU A 139 -2.58 -12.50 11.27
CA GLU A 139 -3.03 -13.88 11.23
C GLU A 139 -2.22 -14.63 10.17
N VAL A 140 -1.48 -15.65 10.60
CA VAL A 140 -0.61 -16.41 9.71
C VAL A 140 -0.90 -17.90 9.81
N VAL A 141 -0.85 -18.56 8.66
CA VAL A 141 -0.94 -20.01 8.55
C VAL A 141 0.25 -20.55 7.76
N SER A 142 0.68 -21.76 8.10
CA SER A 142 1.84 -22.37 7.46
C SER A 142 1.62 -23.88 7.24
N GLY A 143 2.46 -24.45 6.37
CA GLY A 143 2.47 -25.86 6.07
C GLY A 143 1.45 -26.30 5.01
N PRO A 144 1.55 -27.56 4.58
CA PRO A 144 0.75 -28.11 3.47
C PRO A 144 -0.75 -28.21 3.79
N ASN A 145 -1.12 -28.21 5.06
CA ASN A 145 -2.50 -28.33 5.53
C ASN A 145 -3.13 -26.98 5.89
N SER A 146 -2.52 -25.86 5.48
CA SER A 146 -3.04 -24.51 5.76
C SER A 146 -4.43 -24.24 5.18
N GLY A 147 -4.85 -25.03 4.19
CA GLY A 147 -6.11 -24.80 3.45
C GLY A 147 -6.04 -23.62 2.46
N ILE A 148 -4.92 -22.89 2.39
CA ILE A 148 -4.74 -21.78 1.48
C ILE A 148 -4.33 -22.31 0.11
N THR A 149 -5.12 -21.99 -0.91
CA THR A 149 -4.93 -22.44 -2.29
C THR A 149 -4.85 -21.29 -3.29
N LYS A 150 -5.07 -20.05 -2.84
CA LYS A 150 -5.15 -18.84 -3.66
C LYS A 150 -4.12 -17.83 -3.19
N SER A 151 -3.42 -17.21 -4.14
CA SER A 151 -2.39 -16.21 -3.86
C SER A 151 -2.98 -14.80 -3.88
N ALA A 152 -2.82 -14.06 -2.80
CA ALA A 152 -3.16 -12.64 -2.75
C ALA A 152 -2.02 -11.77 -3.27
N GLY A 153 -2.37 -10.71 -4.02
CA GLY A 153 -1.46 -9.68 -4.51
C GLY A 153 -2.08 -8.29 -4.44
N ILE A 154 -1.25 -7.30 -4.67
CA ILE A 154 -1.68 -5.91 -4.84
C ILE A 154 -1.25 -5.42 -6.22
N TYR A 155 -2.17 -4.80 -6.94
CA TYR A 155 -1.92 -4.07 -8.17
C TYR A 155 -2.05 -2.58 -7.89
N LEU A 156 -0.98 -1.82 -8.15
CA LEU A 156 -0.89 -0.40 -7.88
C LEU A 156 -1.05 0.40 -9.17
N LEU A 157 -2.02 1.31 -9.21
CA LEU A 157 -2.10 2.33 -10.24
C LEU A 157 -1.65 3.65 -9.63
N LEU A 158 -0.71 4.33 -10.28
CA LEU A 158 -0.14 5.59 -9.81
C LEU A 158 0.14 6.55 -10.95
N SER A 159 0.07 7.84 -10.66
CA SER A 159 0.43 8.87 -11.63
C SER A 159 1.66 9.66 -11.20
N TYR A 160 2.34 10.21 -12.19
CA TYR A 160 3.36 11.23 -12.05
C TYR A 160 2.91 12.54 -12.71
N GLY A 161 3.67 13.60 -12.52
CA GLY A 161 3.41 14.90 -13.15
C GLY A 161 3.06 15.98 -12.14
N TYR A 162 2.06 16.79 -12.43
CA TYR A 162 1.65 17.89 -11.55
C TYR A 162 0.16 18.19 -11.63
N VAL A 163 -0.40 18.64 -10.51
CA VAL A 163 -1.79 19.08 -10.36
C VAL A 163 -1.88 20.57 -10.66
N ARG A 164 -2.65 20.95 -11.68
CA ARG A 164 -2.89 22.35 -12.06
C ARG A 164 -3.72 23.07 -11.00
N MET A 165 -3.68 24.39 -11.00
CA MET A 165 -4.59 25.23 -10.22
C MET A 165 -6.04 24.99 -10.65
N GLY A 166 -6.96 25.02 -9.71
CA GLY A 166 -8.37 24.73 -9.92
C GLY A 166 -8.65 23.22 -10.01
N THR A 167 -9.69 22.86 -10.74
CA THR A 167 -10.09 21.46 -10.90
C THR A 167 -9.29 20.77 -12.00
N SER A 168 -8.80 19.57 -11.72
CA SER A 168 -8.07 18.74 -12.68
C SER A 168 -8.31 17.25 -12.41
N LYS A 169 -7.93 16.42 -13.37
CA LYS A 169 -8.01 14.96 -13.28
C LYS A 169 -6.71 14.33 -13.72
N HIS A 170 -6.19 13.43 -12.92
CA HIS A 170 -5.13 12.51 -13.31
C HIS A 170 -5.71 11.13 -13.58
N SER A 171 -5.31 10.49 -14.65
CA SER A 171 -5.80 9.16 -15.03
C SER A 171 -4.68 8.20 -15.36
N MET A 172 -4.91 6.93 -15.08
CA MET A 172 -4.02 5.81 -15.38
C MET A 172 -4.84 4.70 -16.04
N GLU A 173 -4.31 4.10 -17.10
CA GLU A 173 -4.97 2.97 -17.76
C GLU A 173 -3.91 1.97 -18.23
N CYS A 174 -4.03 0.73 -17.77
CA CYS A 174 -3.17 -0.36 -18.22
C CYS A 174 -3.99 -1.60 -18.60
N MET A 175 -3.57 -2.27 -19.66
CA MET A 175 -4.13 -3.53 -20.09
C MET A 175 -3.45 -4.69 -19.36
N ILE A 176 -4.24 -5.66 -18.92
CA ILE A 176 -3.71 -6.92 -18.38
C ILE A 176 -3.22 -7.76 -19.56
N GLN A 177 -1.92 -7.99 -19.64
CA GLN A 177 -1.27 -8.69 -20.75
C GLN A 177 -1.10 -10.19 -20.48
N GLU A 178 -1.10 -10.60 -19.22
CA GLU A 178 -0.86 -11.96 -18.81
C GLU A 178 -2.12 -12.82 -18.91
N ASP A 179 -1.98 -14.05 -19.37
CA ASP A 179 -3.07 -15.03 -19.40
C ASP A 179 -3.36 -15.55 -17.99
N LYS A 180 -3.96 -14.68 -17.19
CA LYS A 180 -4.36 -14.92 -15.81
C LYS A 180 -5.73 -14.33 -15.56
N VAL A 181 -6.46 -14.98 -14.65
CA VAL A 181 -7.71 -14.43 -14.11
C VAL A 181 -7.41 -13.88 -12.72
N ILE A 182 -7.65 -12.60 -12.54
CA ILE A 182 -7.52 -11.94 -11.25
C ILE A 182 -8.90 -11.59 -10.70
N HIS A 183 -9.05 -11.71 -9.40
CA HIS A 183 -10.30 -11.48 -8.67
C HIS A 183 -10.08 -10.35 -7.66
N PRO A 184 -10.47 -9.12 -7.99
CA PRO A 184 -10.41 -8.01 -7.05
C PRO A 184 -11.30 -8.30 -5.83
N PHE A 185 -10.84 -7.94 -4.62
CA PHE A 185 -11.66 -8.10 -3.42
C PHE A 185 -11.63 -6.90 -2.47
N ARG A 186 -10.57 -6.08 -2.52
CA ARG A 186 -10.50 -4.82 -1.79
C ARG A 186 -9.73 -3.76 -2.59
N PHE A 187 -9.97 -2.49 -2.27
CA PHE A 187 -9.23 -1.38 -2.83
C PHE A 187 -8.93 -0.32 -1.77
N ARG A 188 -7.89 0.46 -2.01
CA ARG A 188 -7.52 1.63 -1.21
C ARG A 188 -7.23 2.79 -2.13
N THR A 189 -7.77 3.95 -1.80
CA THR A 189 -7.52 5.21 -2.48
C THR A 189 -6.48 6.02 -1.70
N HIS A 190 -5.62 6.77 -2.40
CA HIS A 190 -4.67 7.65 -1.75
C HIS A 190 -4.36 8.87 -2.60
N THR A 191 -4.59 10.03 -2.03
CA THR A 191 -4.04 11.33 -2.43
C THR A 191 -3.61 12.06 -1.16
N HIS A 192 -2.97 13.21 -1.31
CA HIS A 192 -2.81 14.14 -0.20
C HIS A 192 -4.03 15.07 -0.07
N LYS A 193 -3.79 16.37 0.21
CA LYS A 193 -4.87 17.30 0.63
C LYS A 193 -5.78 17.80 -0.49
N LEU A 194 -5.36 17.76 -1.74
CA LEU A 194 -6.09 18.38 -2.86
C LEU A 194 -7.00 17.39 -3.61
N GLY A 195 -6.81 16.09 -3.41
CA GLY A 195 -7.64 15.06 -4.01
C GLY A 195 -9.04 15.06 -3.42
N THR A 196 -10.06 14.95 -4.27
CA THR A 196 -11.47 14.98 -3.87
C THR A 196 -12.16 13.65 -4.09
N ARG A 197 -11.69 12.86 -5.06
CA ARG A 197 -12.25 11.56 -5.41
C ARG A 197 -11.18 10.70 -6.08
N VAL A 198 -11.17 9.40 -5.77
CA VAL A 198 -10.37 8.41 -6.49
C VAL A 198 -11.27 7.23 -6.84
N ALA A 199 -11.26 6.82 -8.10
CA ALA A 199 -12.08 5.73 -8.60
C ALA A 199 -11.30 4.85 -9.57
N ALA A 200 -11.67 3.55 -9.63
CA ALA A 200 -11.15 2.64 -10.64
C ALA A 200 -12.25 1.79 -11.25
N TYR A 201 -12.05 1.45 -12.53
CA TYR A 201 -12.98 0.72 -13.36
C TYR A 201 -12.25 -0.38 -14.14
N ARG A 202 -12.93 -1.50 -14.35
CA ARG A 202 -12.59 -2.46 -15.38
C ARG A 202 -13.22 -2.04 -16.70
N LYS A 203 -12.46 -2.04 -17.78
CA LYS A 203 -12.93 -1.92 -19.17
C LYS A 203 -12.73 -3.28 -19.86
N PRO A 204 -13.80 -4.01 -20.21
CA PRO A 204 -13.69 -5.32 -20.83
C PRO A 204 -12.98 -5.27 -22.19
N ALA A 205 -12.25 -6.32 -22.54
CA ALA A 205 -11.53 -6.41 -23.80
C ALA A 205 -12.46 -6.37 -25.04
N ASP A 206 -13.66 -6.94 -24.92
CA ASP A 206 -14.68 -6.99 -25.96
C ASP A 206 -15.50 -5.69 -26.08
N ASP A 207 -15.51 -4.84 -25.06
CA ASP A 207 -16.14 -3.52 -25.07
C ASP A 207 -15.35 -2.54 -24.19
N PRO A 208 -14.25 -1.95 -24.71
CA PRO A 208 -13.42 -1.00 -23.95
C PRO A 208 -14.11 0.33 -23.61
N THR A 209 -15.29 0.58 -24.14
CA THR A 209 -16.10 1.78 -23.83
C THR A 209 -16.94 1.60 -22.55
N ARG A 210 -17.17 0.35 -22.17
CA ARG A 210 -17.92 -0.01 -20.96
C ARG A 210 -17.03 0.09 -19.74
N GLU A 211 -17.44 0.88 -18.77
CA GLU A 211 -16.78 1.04 -17.48
C GLU A 211 -17.57 0.30 -16.39
N ILE A 212 -16.92 -0.67 -15.74
CA ILE A 212 -17.49 -1.44 -14.64
C ILE A 212 -16.73 -1.05 -13.37
N LEU A 213 -17.39 -0.44 -12.42
CA LEU A 213 -16.79 0.09 -11.19
C LEU A 213 -16.12 -1.04 -10.39
N ILE A 214 -14.81 -0.89 -10.12
CA ILE A 214 -14.09 -1.71 -9.14
C ILE A 214 -14.33 -1.14 -7.75
N GLY A 215 -14.14 0.16 -7.59
CA GLY A 215 -14.42 0.87 -6.36
C GLY A 215 -14.01 2.34 -6.43
N GLU A 216 -14.66 3.15 -5.60
CA GLU A 216 -14.37 4.58 -5.46
C GLU A 216 -14.52 5.02 -4.01
N HIS A 217 -13.71 5.99 -3.62
CA HIS A 217 -13.81 6.59 -2.30
C HIS A 217 -13.20 8.00 -2.29
N SER A 218 -13.67 8.83 -1.35
CA SER A 218 -13.00 10.10 -1.06
C SER A 218 -11.67 9.83 -0.36
N PRO A 219 -10.54 10.31 -0.89
CA PRO A 219 -9.25 10.13 -0.22
C PRO A 219 -9.09 11.01 1.03
N GLN A 220 -10.04 11.90 1.32
CA GLN A 220 -10.07 12.71 2.54
C GLN A 220 -10.77 11.99 3.71
N GLU A 221 -11.43 10.85 3.44
CA GLU A 221 -11.93 9.92 4.44
C GLU A 221 -10.85 8.88 4.79
N PRO A 222 -11.10 7.94 5.75
CA PRO A 222 -10.09 6.95 6.13
C PRO A 222 -9.53 6.19 4.92
N GLN A 223 -8.22 6.31 4.68
CA GLN A 223 -7.54 5.68 3.54
C GLN A 223 -7.21 4.22 3.86
N MET A 224 -8.24 3.44 4.14
CA MET A 224 -8.16 2.01 4.43
C MET A 224 -8.49 1.16 3.18
N PHE A 225 -8.45 -0.15 3.32
CA PHE A 225 -8.88 -1.07 2.26
C PHE A 225 -10.39 -1.34 2.35
N TYR A 226 -11.14 -0.80 1.42
CA TYR A 226 -12.60 -0.97 1.27
C TYR A 226 -12.92 -2.20 0.42
N PRO A 227 -14.08 -2.86 0.60
CA PRO A 227 -14.54 -3.90 -0.30
C PRO A 227 -14.77 -3.34 -1.71
N VAL A 228 -14.48 -4.14 -2.75
CA VAL A 228 -14.85 -3.79 -4.14
C VAL A 228 -16.35 -3.75 -4.33
N ALA A 229 -16.80 -3.04 -5.36
CA ALA A 229 -18.23 -2.86 -5.66
C ALA A 229 -18.93 -4.19 -6.01
N ASP A 230 -18.21 -5.11 -6.67
CA ASP A 230 -18.69 -6.45 -7.01
C ASP A 230 -17.64 -7.51 -6.64
N SER A 231 -17.90 -8.28 -5.60
CA SER A 231 -17.02 -9.35 -5.13
C SER A 231 -16.91 -10.55 -6.09
N GLY A 232 -17.81 -10.64 -7.06
CA GLY A 232 -17.79 -11.65 -8.13
C GLY A 232 -17.02 -11.21 -9.37
N MET A 233 -16.51 -9.98 -9.40
CA MET A 233 -15.77 -9.45 -10.54
C MET A 233 -14.54 -10.29 -10.85
N THR A 234 -14.31 -10.50 -12.17
CA THR A 234 -13.05 -11.03 -12.68
C THR A 234 -12.44 -10.07 -13.68
N ILE A 235 -11.12 -9.99 -13.72
CA ILE A 235 -10.36 -9.24 -14.72
C ILE A 235 -9.42 -10.24 -15.40
N ARG A 236 -9.35 -10.19 -16.73
CA ARG A 236 -8.66 -11.18 -17.55
C ARG A 236 -7.71 -10.51 -18.52
N GLN A 237 -6.92 -11.33 -19.21
CA GLN A 237 -6.09 -10.86 -20.31
C GLN A 237 -6.91 -10.06 -21.33
N GLY A 238 -6.37 -8.90 -21.75
CA GLY A 238 -7.02 -7.97 -22.66
C GLY A 238 -7.92 -6.94 -21.99
N ASP A 239 -8.44 -7.20 -20.78
CA ASP A 239 -9.16 -6.18 -20.03
C ASP A 239 -8.21 -5.04 -19.64
N ARG A 240 -8.76 -3.85 -19.47
CA ARG A 240 -8.03 -2.68 -18.97
C ARG A 240 -8.51 -2.33 -17.57
N ILE A 241 -7.58 -1.90 -16.73
CA ILE A 241 -7.88 -1.27 -15.45
C ILE A 241 -7.61 0.22 -15.66
N TYR A 242 -8.67 1.01 -15.50
CA TYR A 242 -8.66 2.47 -15.59
C TYR A 242 -8.91 3.05 -14.22
N ALA A 243 -8.05 3.95 -13.75
CA ALA A 243 -8.24 4.67 -12.51
C ALA A 243 -8.00 6.16 -12.72
N TYR A 244 -8.59 6.98 -11.85
CA TYR A 244 -8.34 8.41 -11.84
C TYR A 244 -8.45 9.02 -10.44
N CYS A 245 -7.81 10.18 -10.28
CA CYS A 245 -7.96 11.06 -9.14
C CYS A 245 -8.47 12.42 -9.62
N ASP A 246 -9.55 12.88 -9.03
CA ASP A 246 -10.04 14.24 -9.20
C ASP A 246 -9.43 15.14 -8.13
N TYR A 247 -9.02 16.34 -8.53
CA TYR A 247 -8.39 17.33 -7.67
C TYR A 247 -9.14 18.66 -7.68
N ASN A 248 -9.04 19.36 -6.57
CA ASN A 248 -9.37 20.77 -6.46
C ASN A 248 -8.18 21.52 -5.83
N ASN A 249 -7.25 21.98 -6.68
CA ASN A 249 -6.09 22.71 -6.22
C ASN A 249 -6.44 24.18 -5.94
N THR A 250 -6.65 24.50 -4.69
CA THR A 250 -6.99 25.85 -4.20
C THR A 250 -5.75 26.72 -3.94
N ARG A 251 -4.53 26.17 -4.16
CA ARG A 251 -3.27 26.93 -4.03
C ARG A 251 -3.10 27.86 -5.24
N ASP A 252 -2.24 28.85 -5.09
CA ASP A 252 -1.88 29.83 -6.12
C ASP A 252 -0.77 29.37 -7.09
N HIS A 253 -0.40 28.09 -7.02
CA HIS A 253 0.64 27.47 -7.82
C HIS A 253 0.31 26.02 -8.18
N ILE A 254 1.01 25.46 -9.15
CA ILE A 254 0.96 24.03 -9.47
C ILE A 254 1.57 23.22 -8.33
N VAL A 255 1.09 21.99 -8.13
CA VAL A 255 1.60 21.06 -7.11
C VAL A 255 2.11 19.81 -7.80
N TYR A 256 3.37 19.46 -7.59
CA TYR A 256 3.95 18.27 -8.19
C TYR A 256 3.47 17.00 -7.48
N ILE A 257 3.44 15.91 -8.25
CA ILE A 257 3.29 14.58 -7.67
C ILE A 257 4.61 14.19 -7.01
N GLY A 258 4.55 13.89 -5.73
CA GLY A 258 5.70 13.59 -4.90
C GLY A 258 5.28 13.07 -3.53
N ALA A 259 6.24 12.75 -2.68
CA ALA A 259 5.98 12.02 -1.45
C ALA A 259 5.86 12.90 -0.20
N THR A 260 6.17 14.20 -0.30
CA THR A 260 6.11 15.10 0.87
C THR A 260 4.70 15.63 1.10
N GLY A 261 4.39 16.08 2.31
CA GLY A 261 3.09 16.68 2.64
C GLY A 261 2.78 17.99 1.86
N ASN A 262 3.75 18.57 1.15
CA ASN A 262 3.58 19.72 0.25
C ASN A 262 3.28 19.32 -1.19
N ASP A 263 3.57 18.09 -1.55
CA ASP A 263 3.29 17.49 -2.84
C ASP A 263 1.87 16.89 -2.87
N GLU A 264 1.53 16.24 -3.97
CA GLU A 264 0.32 15.43 -4.14
C GLU A 264 0.67 14.02 -4.57
N MET A 265 -0.28 13.10 -4.41
CA MET A 265 -0.24 11.75 -4.95
C MET A 265 -1.54 11.40 -5.64
N CYS A 266 -1.48 10.46 -6.57
CA CYS A 266 -2.63 9.78 -7.14
C CYS A 266 -2.34 8.29 -7.19
N ASN A 267 -2.85 7.57 -6.21
CA ASN A 267 -2.62 6.13 -6.11
C ASN A 267 -3.94 5.39 -5.86
N TYR A 268 -4.11 4.30 -6.59
CA TYR A 268 -5.17 3.34 -6.37
C TYR A 268 -4.56 1.95 -6.18
N TYR A 269 -4.80 1.34 -5.03
CA TYR A 269 -4.33 0.01 -4.67
C TYR A 269 -5.48 -0.98 -4.80
N MET A 270 -5.32 -2.02 -5.59
CA MET A 270 -6.30 -3.08 -5.75
C MET A 270 -5.74 -4.38 -5.20
N MET A 271 -6.32 -4.88 -4.10
CA MET A 271 -6.09 -6.25 -3.64
C MET A 271 -6.83 -7.21 -4.55
N TYR A 272 -6.13 -8.21 -5.04
CA TYR A 272 -6.69 -9.28 -5.86
C TYR A 272 -6.16 -10.64 -5.43
N TRP A 273 -6.81 -11.69 -5.85
CA TRP A 273 -6.28 -13.04 -5.74
C TRP A 273 -6.30 -13.75 -7.09
N THR A 274 -5.48 -14.79 -7.20
CA THR A 274 -5.40 -15.72 -8.34
C THR A 274 -5.40 -17.15 -7.83
N ASP A 275 -5.78 -18.11 -8.70
CA ASP A 275 -5.67 -19.55 -8.42
C ASP A 275 -4.24 -20.10 -8.64
N GLY A 276 -3.23 -19.25 -8.74
CA GLY A 276 -1.84 -19.65 -8.99
C GLY A 276 -0.86 -18.52 -8.74
N GLU A 277 0.07 -18.33 -9.67
CA GLU A 277 1.07 -17.27 -9.58
C GLU A 277 0.44 -15.89 -9.77
N LEU A 278 0.91 -14.91 -9.02
CA LEU A 278 0.52 -13.51 -9.16
C LEU A 278 0.92 -12.94 -10.51
N LEU A 279 0.36 -11.80 -10.89
CA LEU A 279 0.84 -11.01 -12.02
C LEU A 279 2.34 -10.70 -11.85
N ASN A 280 3.10 -10.76 -12.94
CA ASN A 280 4.49 -10.33 -12.95
C ASN A 280 4.58 -8.80 -12.90
N SER A 281 3.66 -8.10 -13.59
CA SER A 281 3.51 -6.65 -13.48
C SER A 281 2.59 -6.33 -12.30
N HIS A 282 3.09 -5.55 -11.37
CA HIS A 282 2.36 -5.15 -10.15
C HIS A 282 1.94 -3.69 -10.16
N GLU A 283 2.32 -2.94 -11.20
CA GLU A 283 2.15 -1.49 -11.26
C GLU A 283 1.65 -1.03 -12.63
N CYS A 284 0.85 0.01 -12.60
CA CYS A 284 0.38 0.77 -13.76
C CYS A 284 0.71 2.24 -13.54
N MET A 285 1.57 2.81 -14.38
CA MET A 285 2.04 4.18 -14.22
C MET A 285 1.63 5.04 -15.40
N ALA A 286 1.24 6.30 -15.13
CA ALA A 286 0.96 7.29 -16.16
C ALA A 286 1.51 8.66 -15.77
N TYR A 287 1.93 9.44 -16.76
CA TYR A 287 2.29 10.85 -16.58
C TYR A 287 1.09 11.73 -16.90
N ASN A 288 0.80 12.68 -16.02
CA ASN A 288 -0.30 13.64 -16.18
C ASN A 288 0.19 15.08 -15.91
N SER A 289 -0.37 16.02 -16.63
CA SER A 289 0.01 17.43 -16.56
C SER A 289 -1.18 18.36 -16.79
#